data_80a1b68746c96a035cbc52a51d33bc5a
#
_entry.id   80a1b68746c96a035cbc52a51d33bc5a
#
_cell.length_a   1.000
_cell.length_b   1.000
_cell.length_c   1.000
_cell.angle_alpha   90.00
_cell.angle_beta   90.00
_cell.angle_gamma   90.00
#
_symmetry.space_group_name_H-M   'P 1'
#
loop_
_entity.id
_entity.type
_entity.pdbx_description
1 polymer ?
#
loop_
_entity_poly.entity_id
_entity_poly.type
_entity_poly.pdbx_seq_one_letter_code
_entity_poly.pdbx_strand_id
1 'polypeptide(L)'
;MPLLDSFKVDHTRMNAPAVRIAKIMQTPKGDNITVFDLRFTIPNKENLPPKGIHTLEHLFAGFMRDHLNSQDVEIIDISPMGCRTGFYMSLIGTPNETQVAQAWAASMQDILNVKNQREIPELNEYQCGTYTEHSLEEAHQIAQNVLARGIGVNKNEDLTLDESLLKQ
;
A
#
# COMPACT_ATOMS: atom_id res chain seq x y z
N MET A 1 -2.65 23.43 -13.03
CA MET A 1 -1.83 22.20 -12.81
C MET A 1 -2.55 21.02 -13.46
N PRO A 2 -1.83 20.06 -14.07
CA PRO A 2 -2.50 18.86 -14.58
C PRO A 2 -3.12 18.06 -13.43
N LEU A 3 -4.28 17.45 -13.69
CA LEU A 3 -4.94 16.57 -12.73
C LEU A 3 -4.17 15.25 -12.66
N LEU A 4 -3.74 14.86 -11.47
CA LEU A 4 -3.03 13.61 -11.24
C LEU A 4 -3.98 12.42 -11.30
N ASP A 5 -3.48 11.27 -11.76
CA ASP A 5 -4.31 10.05 -11.90
C ASP A 5 -4.94 9.59 -10.57
N SER A 6 -4.25 9.83 -9.44
CA SER A 6 -4.77 9.55 -8.09
C SER A 6 -6.00 10.39 -7.71
N PHE A 7 -6.22 11.53 -8.37
CA PHE A 7 -7.38 12.41 -8.12
C PHE A 7 -8.50 12.26 -9.16
N LYS A 8 -8.35 11.35 -10.12
CA LYS A 8 -9.37 11.05 -11.13
C LYS A 8 -10.37 9.99 -10.70
N VAL A 9 -10.21 9.43 -9.51
CA VAL A 9 -11.08 8.37 -8.97
C VAL A 9 -11.92 8.87 -7.82
N ASP A 10 -13.15 8.37 -7.75
CA ASP A 10 -14.08 8.66 -6.67
C ASP A 10 -13.71 7.86 -5.41
N HIS A 11 -13.10 8.56 -4.44
CA HIS A 11 -12.68 7.97 -3.17
C HIS A 11 -13.85 7.49 -2.30
N THR A 12 -15.06 8.02 -2.52
CA THR A 12 -16.25 7.62 -1.73
C THR A 12 -16.75 6.23 -2.10
N ARG A 13 -16.33 5.70 -3.26
CA ARG A 13 -16.71 4.39 -3.78
C ARG A 13 -15.64 3.31 -3.57
N MET A 14 -14.47 3.68 -3.03
CA MET A 14 -13.40 2.74 -2.77
C MET A 14 -13.75 1.77 -1.64
N ASN A 15 -13.51 0.49 -1.88
CA ASN A 15 -13.48 -0.54 -0.84
C ASN A 15 -12.10 -0.62 -0.21
N ALA A 16 -12.03 -1.14 1.03
CA ALA A 16 -10.79 -1.42 1.75
C ALA A 16 -10.99 -2.55 2.77
N PRO A 17 -9.99 -3.43 2.97
CA PRO A 17 -8.72 -3.49 2.24
C PRO A 17 -8.90 -3.90 0.78
N ALA A 18 -8.17 -3.27 -0.14
CA ALA A 18 -8.27 -3.61 -1.57
C ALA A 18 -7.03 -3.17 -2.36
N VAL A 19 -6.72 -3.94 -3.40
CA VAL A 19 -5.69 -3.65 -4.40
C VAL A 19 -6.35 -2.99 -5.62
N ARG A 20 -5.68 -1.99 -6.18
CA ARG A 20 -6.07 -1.37 -7.45
C ARG A 20 -4.83 -1.08 -8.29
N ILE A 21 -4.87 -1.38 -9.58
CA ILE A 21 -3.89 -0.86 -10.53
C ILE A 21 -4.18 0.62 -10.75
N ALA A 22 -3.35 1.48 -10.15
CA ALA A 22 -3.49 2.92 -10.27
C ALA A 22 -2.99 3.43 -11.63
N LYS A 23 -1.90 2.84 -12.13
CA LYS A 23 -1.27 3.24 -13.39
C LYS A 23 -0.40 2.13 -13.94
N ILE A 24 -0.35 2.02 -15.26
CA ILE A 24 0.68 1.27 -15.99
C ILE A 24 1.35 2.22 -16.97
N MET A 25 2.67 2.19 -17.03
CA MET A 25 3.48 2.95 -17.98
C MET A 25 4.58 2.05 -18.54
N GLN A 26 5.02 2.37 -19.75
CA GLN A 26 6.13 1.68 -20.39
C GLN A 26 7.35 2.59 -20.44
N THR A 27 8.51 2.05 -20.12
CA THR A 27 9.79 2.77 -20.29
C THR A 27 10.16 2.86 -21.78
N PRO A 28 11.08 3.78 -22.16
CA PRO A 28 11.58 3.83 -23.53
C PRO A 28 12.26 2.55 -24.03
N LYS A 29 12.66 1.66 -23.10
CA LYS A 29 13.28 0.36 -23.42
C LYS A 29 12.27 -0.79 -23.47
N GLY A 30 11.00 -0.51 -23.17
CA GLY A 30 9.91 -1.49 -23.27
C GLY A 30 9.51 -2.15 -21.94
N ASP A 31 10.21 -1.86 -20.84
CA ASP A 31 9.82 -2.41 -19.53
C ASP A 31 8.50 -1.78 -19.07
N ASN A 32 7.64 -2.58 -18.46
CA ASN A 32 6.42 -2.09 -17.84
C ASN A 32 6.67 -1.69 -16.38
N ILE A 33 6.22 -0.50 -16.01
CA ILE A 33 6.14 -0.04 -14.62
C ILE A 33 4.67 -0.02 -14.23
N THR A 34 4.33 -0.76 -13.17
CA THR A 34 2.97 -0.76 -12.60
C THR A 34 2.99 -0.06 -11.25
N VAL A 35 2.02 0.82 -11.04
CA VAL A 35 1.77 1.45 -9.74
C VAL A 35 0.47 0.91 -9.18
N PHE A 36 0.53 0.33 -7.99
CA PHE A 36 -0.62 -0.16 -7.25
C PHE A 36 -1.01 0.82 -6.14
N ASP A 37 -2.30 0.98 -5.94
CA ASP A 37 -2.93 1.56 -4.76
C ASP A 37 -3.30 0.40 -3.84
N LEU A 38 -2.62 0.27 -2.72
CA LEU A 38 -2.90 -0.68 -1.67
C LEU A 38 -3.70 0.04 -0.60
N ARG A 39 -5.03 -0.02 -0.72
CA ARG A 39 -5.95 0.71 0.14
C ARG A 39 -6.26 -0.08 1.39
N PHE A 40 -5.74 0.34 2.53
CA PHE A 40 -5.89 -0.33 3.84
C PHE A 40 -7.19 0.02 4.55
N THR A 41 -7.63 1.27 4.46
CA THR A 41 -8.81 1.79 5.17
C THR A 41 -9.72 2.55 4.21
N ILE A 42 -11.02 2.62 4.56
CA ILE A 42 -12.02 3.31 3.73
C ILE A 42 -11.75 4.82 3.77
N PRO A 43 -11.48 5.47 2.61
CA PRO A 43 -11.20 6.89 2.55
C PRO A 43 -12.30 7.73 3.20
N ASN A 44 -11.89 8.79 3.89
CA ASN A 44 -12.76 9.73 4.61
C ASN A 44 -13.58 9.13 5.78
N LYS A 45 -13.41 7.83 6.08
CA LYS A 45 -14.07 7.16 7.22
C LYS A 45 -13.06 6.68 8.26
N GLU A 46 -11.93 6.15 7.80
CA GLU A 46 -10.91 5.55 8.64
C GLU A 46 -9.53 6.00 8.18
N ASN A 47 -8.57 6.08 9.08
CA ASN A 47 -7.16 6.28 8.73
C ASN A 47 -6.25 5.46 9.65
N LEU A 48 -5.07 5.14 9.16
CA LEU A 48 -4.06 4.40 9.91
C LEU A 48 -3.43 5.32 10.97
N PRO A 49 -3.14 4.80 12.19
CA PRO A 49 -2.44 5.55 13.22
C PRO A 49 -1.00 5.88 12.77
N PRO A 50 -0.46 7.07 13.11
CA PRO A 50 0.83 7.53 12.59
C PRO A 50 2.00 6.59 12.88
N LYS A 51 2.11 6.06 14.10
CA LYS A 51 3.19 5.14 14.48
C LYS A 51 3.03 3.76 13.84
N GLY A 52 1.78 3.31 13.68
CA GLY A 52 1.47 2.05 13.03
C GLY A 52 1.82 2.06 11.54
N ILE A 53 1.45 3.12 10.82
CA ILE A 53 1.78 3.23 9.39
C ILE A 53 3.30 3.38 9.16
N HIS A 54 4.01 4.09 10.04
CA HIS A 54 5.46 4.21 9.98
C HIS A 54 6.15 2.85 10.24
N THR A 55 5.64 2.08 11.21
CA THR A 55 6.14 0.72 11.45
C THR A 55 5.86 -0.21 10.26
N LEU A 56 4.70 -0.09 9.64
CA LEU A 56 4.38 -0.82 8.40
C LEU A 56 5.30 -0.43 7.25
N GLU A 57 5.69 0.84 7.12
CA GLU A 57 6.65 1.27 6.10
C GLU A 57 7.94 0.45 6.18
N HIS A 58 8.49 0.24 7.38
CA HIS A 58 9.69 -0.55 7.58
C HIS A 58 9.50 -2.06 7.38
N LEU A 59 8.40 -2.64 7.90
CA LEU A 59 8.14 -4.07 7.84
C LEU A 59 7.53 -4.51 6.50
N PHE A 60 6.47 -3.84 6.08
CA PHE A 60 5.69 -4.21 4.91
C PHE A 60 6.48 -4.09 3.62
N ALA A 61 7.34 -3.07 3.51
CA ALA A 61 8.19 -2.90 2.33
C ALA A 61 9.16 -4.07 2.13
N GLY A 62 9.70 -4.64 3.21
CA GLY A 62 10.55 -5.83 3.18
C GLY A 62 9.76 -7.08 2.82
N PHE A 63 8.73 -7.41 3.61
CA PHE A 63 7.94 -8.63 3.41
C PHE A 63 7.22 -8.68 2.05
N MET A 64 6.76 -7.55 1.53
CA MET A 64 6.19 -7.53 0.16
C MET A 64 7.23 -7.94 -0.89
N ARG A 65 8.49 -7.54 -0.73
CA ARG A 65 9.57 -7.98 -1.63
C ARG A 65 9.83 -9.47 -1.52
N ASP A 66 9.78 -10.03 -0.31
CA ASP A 66 9.96 -11.47 -0.08
C ASP A 66 8.87 -12.31 -0.77
N HIS A 67 7.64 -11.79 -0.86
CA HIS A 67 6.49 -12.51 -1.41
C HIS A 67 6.16 -12.21 -2.88
N LEU A 68 6.62 -11.07 -3.42
CA LEU A 68 6.22 -10.64 -4.76
C LEU A 68 7.36 -10.53 -5.76
N ASN A 69 8.60 -10.22 -5.31
CA ASN A 69 9.73 -10.15 -6.21
C ASN A 69 10.01 -11.51 -6.85
N SER A 70 10.33 -11.49 -8.14
CA SER A 70 10.60 -12.68 -8.96
C SER A 70 11.53 -12.31 -10.11
N GLN A 71 11.73 -13.22 -11.05
CA GLN A 71 12.49 -12.92 -12.27
C GLN A 71 11.84 -11.81 -13.11
N ASP A 72 10.50 -11.70 -13.09
CA ASP A 72 9.73 -10.78 -13.93
C ASP A 72 9.11 -9.60 -13.17
N VAL A 73 9.26 -9.56 -11.85
CA VAL A 73 8.67 -8.54 -10.98
C VAL A 73 9.69 -8.04 -9.98
N GLU A 74 9.91 -6.73 -9.94
CA GLU A 74 10.78 -6.10 -8.96
C GLU A 74 10.12 -4.85 -8.36
N ILE A 75 9.87 -4.86 -7.06
CA ILE A 75 9.32 -3.71 -6.34
C ILE A 75 10.38 -2.60 -6.26
N ILE A 76 10.06 -1.45 -6.83
CA ILE A 76 10.88 -0.25 -6.77
C ILE A 76 10.71 0.42 -5.42
N ASP A 77 9.46 0.69 -5.03
CA ASP A 77 9.14 1.43 -3.81
C ASP A 77 7.75 1.08 -3.27
N ILE A 78 7.60 1.14 -1.94
CA ILE A 78 6.32 1.08 -1.23
C ILE A 78 6.32 2.21 -0.22
N SER A 79 5.48 3.22 -0.46
CA SER A 79 5.44 4.42 0.36
C SER A 79 4.05 4.70 0.91
N PRO A 80 3.93 5.13 2.18
CA PRO A 80 2.65 5.48 2.76
C PRO A 80 2.03 6.71 2.09
N MET A 81 0.72 6.70 1.94
CA MET A 81 -0.04 7.85 1.46
C MET A 81 -0.12 8.92 2.55
N GLY A 82 0.03 10.19 2.20
CA GLY A 82 -0.10 11.31 3.14
C GLY A 82 -1.46 11.39 3.84
N CYS A 83 -2.52 10.85 3.24
CA CYS A 83 -3.86 10.74 3.85
C CYS A 83 -3.98 9.57 4.85
N ARG A 84 -2.95 8.75 4.99
CA ARG A 84 -2.89 7.60 5.90
C ARG A 84 -3.99 6.56 5.68
N THR A 85 -4.41 6.38 4.45
CA THR A 85 -5.43 5.36 4.11
C THR A 85 -4.85 4.14 3.38
N GLY A 86 -3.55 4.13 3.12
CA GLY A 86 -2.87 3.03 2.44
C GLY A 86 -1.47 3.38 1.97
N PHE A 87 -0.98 2.59 1.02
CA PHE A 87 0.34 2.71 0.43
C PHE A 87 0.24 2.75 -1.10
N TYR A 88 1.15 3.47 -1.73
CA TYR A 88 1.45 3.24 -3.14
C TYR A 88 2.64 2.27 -3.25
N MET A 89 2.52 1.33 -4.18
CA MET A 89 3.60 0.42 -4.55
C MET A 89 3.91 0.58 -6.03
N SER A 90 5.16 0.91 -6.34
CA SER A 90 5.67 0.96 -7.71
C SER A 90 6.58 -0.24 -7.96
N LEU A 91 6.44 -0.90 -9.10
CA LEU A 91 7.25 -2.06 -9.46
C LEU A 91 7.49 -2.14 -10.98
N ILE A 92 8.56 -2.84 -11.35
CA ILE A 92 8.79 -3.31 -12.71
C ILE A 92 8.03 -4.63 -12.87
N GLY A 93 7.32 -4.78 -13.97
CA GLY A 93 6.48 -5.95 -14.28
C GLY A 93 4.99 -5.66 -14.22
N THR A 94 4.18 -6.69 -14.43
CA THR A 94 2.72 -6.60 -14.50
C THR A 94 2.03 -7.74 -13.75
N PRO A 95 2.32 -7.93 -12.44
CA PRO A 95 1.55 -8.89 -11.66
C PRO A 95 0.08 -8.45 -11.64
N ASN A 96 -0.85 -9.40 -11.60
CA ASN A 96 -2.26 -9.07 -11.45
C ASN A 96 -2.62 -8.75 -9.99
N GLU A 97 -3.79 -8.15 -9.78
CA GLU A 97 -4.25 -7.72 -8.45
C GLU A 97 -4.34 -8.88 -7.45
N THR A 98 -4.66 -10.10 -7.93
CA THR A 98 -4.77 -11.29 -7.07
C THR A 98 -3.39 -11.70 -6.53
N GLN A 99 -2.36 -11.68 -7.37
CA GLN A 99 -0.98 -11.97 -6.94
C GLN A 99 -0.51 -10.95 -5.89
N VAL A 100 -0.80 -9.66 -6.12
CA VAL A 100 -0.48 -8.59 -5.17
C VAL A 100 -1.25 -8.75 -3.86
N ALA A 101 -2.55 -9.09 -3.92
CA ALA A 101 -3.35 -9.33 -2.73
C ALA A 101 -2.85 -10.53 -1.90
N GLN A 102 -2.40 -11.60 -2.57
CA GLN A 102 -1.81 -12.76 -1.90
C GLN A 102 -0.49 -12.42 -1.21
N ALA A 103 0.41 -11.70 -1.90
CA ALA A 103 1.66 -11.22 -1.31
C ALA A 103 1.41 -10.29 -0.12
N TRP A 104 0.44 -9.40 -0.24
CA TRP A 104 0.03 -8.51 0.86
C TRP A 104 -0.51 -9.30 2.06
N ALA A 105 -1.40 -10.27 1.85
CA ALA A 105 -1.92 -11.10 2.93
C ALA A 105 -0.79 -11.89 3.63
N ALA A 106 0.15 -12.47 2.87
CA ALA A 106 1.33 -13.14 3.42
C ALA A 106 2.20 -12.18 4.24
N SER A 107 2.46 -10.98 3.73
CA SER A 107 3.22 -9.93 4.44
C SER A 107 2.53 -9.54 5.77
N MET A 108 1.20 -9.45 5.80
CA MET A 108 0.47 -9.17 7.05
C MET A 108 0.65 -10.31 8.07
N GLN A 109 0.69 -11.56 7.59
CA GLN A 109 0.95 -12.72 8.47
C GLN A 109 2.36 -12.67 9.04
N ASP A 110 3.37 -12.28 8.25
CA ASP A 110 4.74 -12.14 8.73
C ASP A 110 4.88 -11.00 9.74
N ILE A 111 4.19 -9.88 9.53
CA ILE A 111 4.13 -8.78 10.51
C ILE A 111 3.62 -9.28 11.86
N LEU A 112 2.59 -10.13 11.89
CA LEU A 112 2.09 -10.72 13.14
C LEU A 112 3.09 -11.65 13.83
N ASN A 113 4.09 -12.17 13.10
CA ASN A 113 5.15 -13.00 13.63
C ASN A 113 6.31 -12.20 14.25
N VAL A 114 6.43 -10.91 13.99
CA VAL A 114 7.39 -9.99 14.64
C VAL A 114 7.01 -9.85 16.10
N LYS A 115 7.90 -10.23 17.03
CA LYS A 115 7.56 -10.34 18.45
C LYS A 115 7.94 -9.15 19.30
N ASN A 116 8.92 -8.39 18.87
CA ASN A 116 9.35 -7.23 19.64
C ASN A 116 9.82 -6.09 18.71
N GLN A 117 9.75 -4.86 19.21
CA GLN A 117 10.06 -3.65 18.46
C GLN A 117 11.49 -3.60 17.92
N ARG A 118 12.44 -4.32 18.53
CA ARG A 118 13.83 -4.36 18.06
C ARG A 118 14.01 -5.19 16.79
N GLU A 119 13.01 -5.97 16.40
CA GLU A 119 13.00 -6.72 15.14
C GLU A 119 12.54 -5.86 13.95
N ILE A 120 12.03 -4.64 14.20
CA ILE A 120 11.74 -3.67 13.14
C ILE A 120 13.06 -3.26 12.51
N PRO A 121 13.25 -3.46 11.20
CA PRO A 121 14.51 -3.10 10.53
C PRO A 121 14.75 -1.59 10.60
N GLU A 122 16.03 -1.20 10.58
CA GLU A 122 16.49 0.19 10.49
C GLU A 122 15.97 1.13 11.60
N LEU A 123 15.60 0.57 12.76
CA LEU A 123 15.05 1.30 13.90
C LEU A 123 16.18 2.02 14.68
N ASN A 124 16.83 2.99 14.04
CA ASN A 124 17.90 3.78 14.62
C ASN A 124 17.99 5.17 13.97
N GLU A 125 18.68 6.10 14.62
CA GLU A 125 18.82 7.50 14.19
C GLU A 125 19.57 7.70 12.85
N TYR A 126 20.33 6.71 12.40
CA TYR A 126 21.12 6.82 11.17
C TYR A 126 20.34 6.45 9.93
N GLN A 127 19.32 5.61 10.05
CA GLN A 127 18.58 5.03 8.92
C GLN A 127 17.12 5.49 8.87
N CYS A 128 16.54 5.92 9.99
CA CYS A 128 15.16 6.37 10.08
C CYS A 128 15.09 7.85 10.50
N GLY A 129 14.26 8.63 9.81
CA GLY A 129 14.08 10.06 10.09
C GLY A 129 13.45 10.38 11.45
N THR A 130 12.65 9.45 12.00
CA THR A 130 11.99 9.56 13.31
C THR A 130 11.89 8.20 14.00
N TYR A 131 13.02 7.56 14.24
CA TYR A 131 13.09 6.18 14.75
C TYR A 131 12.37 5.93 16.10
N THR A 132 12.02 6.99 16.83
CA THR A 132 11.24 6.92 18.08
C THR A 132 9.73 6.84 17.85
N GLU A 133 9.25 7.11 16.64
CA GLU A 133 7.82 7.18 16.28
C GLU A 133 7.33 5.88 15.64
N HIS A 134 7.53 4.75 16.33
CA HIS A 134 7.08 3.43 15.92
C HIS A 134 6.17 2.77 16.96
N SER A 135 5.28 1.88 16.50
CA SER A 135 4.43 1.04 17.35
C SER A 135 4.16 -0.30 16.67
N LEU A 136 4.82 -1.35 17.18
CA LEU A 136 4.58 -2.72 16.73
C LEU A 136 3.14 -3.17 17.04
N GLU A 137 2.59 -2.74 18.19
CA GLU A 137 1.20 -3.04 18.57
C GLU A 137 0.20 -2.49 17.55
N GLU A 138 0.34 -1.21 17.12
CA GLU A 138 -0.51 -0.62 16.09
C GLU A 138 -0.34 -1.32 14.74
N ALA A 139 0.89 -1.71 14.37
CA ALA A 139 1.15 -2.47 13.15
C ALA A 139 0.47 -3.85 13.20
N HIS A 140 0.50 -4.54 14.34
CA HIS A 140 -0.23 -5.80 14.54
C HIS A 140 -1.74 -5.62 14.42
N GLN A 141 -2.31 -4.58 15.02
CA GLN A 141 -3.75 -4.29 14.90
C GLN A 141 -4.15 -4.04 13.45
N ILE A 142 -3.33 -3.30 12.70
CA ILE A 142 -3.57 -3.08 11.26
C ILE A 142 -3.52 -4.41 10.50
N ALA A 143 -2.49 -5.22 10.72
CA ALA A 143 -2.34 -6.51 10.06
C ALA A 143 -3.50 -7.46 10.36
N GLN A 144 -3.93 -7.55 11.62
CA GLN A 144 -5.11 -8.32 12.02
C GLN A 144 -6.38 -7.85 11.32
N ASN A 145 -6.61 -6.55 11.27
CA ASN A 145 -7.78 -5.97 10.62
C ASN A 145 -7.81 -6.25 9.11
N VAL A 146 -6.65 -6.15 8.43
CA VAL A 146 -6.53 -6.47 7.01
C VAL A 146 -6.87 -7.94 6.76
N LEU A 147 -6.29 -8.85 7.53
CA LEU A 147 -6.53 -10.29 7.38
C LEU A 147 -7.97 -10.68 7.72
N ALA A 148 -8.56 -10.10 8.76
CA ALA A 148 -9.94 -10.39 9.16
C ALA A 148 -10.97 -9.91 8.12
N ARG A 149 -10.72 -8.79 7.47
CA ARG A 149 -11.61 -8.21 6.43
C ARG A 149 -11.42 -8.88 5.07
N GLY A 150 -10.23 -9.45 4.82
CA GLY A 150 -9.82 -9.94 3.51
C GLY A 150 -9.50 -8.79 2.54
N ILE A 151 -8.65 -9.08 1.55
CA ILE A 151 -8.19 -8.09 0.57
C ILE A 151 -8.96 -8.27 -0.72
N GLY A 152 -9.73 -7.25 -1.10
CA GLY A 152 -10.49 -7.20 -2.35
C GLY A 152 -9.72 -6.53 -3.49
N VAL A 153 -10.42 -6.30 -4.59
CA VAL A 153 -9.93 -5.57 -5.76
C VAL A 153 -10.86 -4.39 -6.04
N ASN A 154 -10.28 -3.21 -6.20
CA ASN A 154 -10.98 -2.04 -6.72
C ASN A 154 -10.69 -1.90 -8.21
N LYS A 155 -11.72 -1.86 -9.04
CA LYS A 155 -11.59 -1.66 -10.49
C LYS A 155 -11.78 -0.20 -10.86
N ASN A 156 -10.96 0.30 -11.78
CA ASN A 156 -11.01 1.72 -12.19
C ASN A 156 -12.37 2.11 -12.81
N GLU A 157 -13.03 1.20 -13.53
CA GLU A 157 -14.35 1.42 -14.12
C GLU A 157 -15.43 1.70 -13.07
N ASP A 158 -15.32 1.09 -11.87
CA ASP A 158 -16.27 1.28 -10.77
C ASP A 158 -16.01 2.58 -9.99
N LEU A 159 -14.84 3.18 -10.17
CA LEU A 159 -14.37 4.36 -9.46
C LEU A 159 -14.32 5.62 -10.32
N THR A 160 -14.95 5.63 -11.47
CA THR A 160 -14.98 6.82 -12.33
C THR A 160 -15.60 8.00 -11.59
N LEU A 161 -14.83 9.09 -11.48
CA LEU A 161 -15.27 10.31 -10.84
C LEU A 161 -16.26 11.05 -11.73
N ASP A 162 -17.44 11.38 -11.20
CA ASP A 162 -18.38 12.28 -11.85
C ASP A 162 -17.89 13.73 -11.67
N GLU A 163 -17.38 14.33 -12.75
CA GLU A 163 -16.86 15.69 -12.73
C GLU A 163 -17.93 16.75 -12.34
N SER A 164 -19.22 16.43 -12.43
CA SER A 164 -20.28 17.32 -11.98
C SER A 164 -20.24 17.58 -10.47
N LEU A 165 -19.72 16.62 -9.70
CA LEU A 165 -19.55 16.73 -8.24
C LEU A 165 -18.45 17.73 -7.84
N LEU A 166 -17.55 18.07 -8.77
CA LEU A 166 -16.43 18.99 -8.50
C LEU A 166 -16.77 20.45 -8.74
N LYS A 167 -17.96 20.75 -9.22
CA LYS A 167 -18.40 22.12 -9.60
C LYS A 167 -19.16 22.82 -8.48
N GLN A 168 -18.79 22.55 -7.21
CA GLN A 168 -19.35 23.27 -6.05
C GLN A 168 -18.45 24.41 -5.61
#